data_ad96575ff4e278ea2eced29a522beaad
#
_entry.id   ad96575ff4e278ea2eced29a522beaad
#
_cell.length_a   1.000
_cell.length_b   1.000
_cell.length_c   1.000
_cell.angle_alpha   90.00
_cell.angle_beta   90.00
_cell.angle_gamma   90.00
#
_symmetry.space_group_name_H-M   'P 1'
#
loop_
_entity.id
_entity.type
_entity.pdbx_description
1 polymer ?
#
loop_
_entity_poly.entity_id
_entity_poly.type
_entity_poly.pdbx_seq_one_letter_code
_entity_poly.pdbx_strand_id
1 'polypeptide(L)'
;MAFLALLPITMLRHMFTSPLNMYLKDRDRPKGAMKAMPNLMETELETFGASTIEDFTWKQLMDTDSCTMCGRCTSVCPAHATGKPLDPREIVLKTGEVMAATGDPVVSPPLGVDAEITIPANSMFERITGEELWACTSCRACDEICPVNIEILDKILDMRRYLALMESDFPSELGTAFRSMENSGNPWGLSQSDRAEWVGDLEGIKVLDGGDPFDSEFLYWVGCAGAFDDKNKKVSRAMAQLMQRAGVSFSILGPSEMCTGDSARRSGNEYIFQMLAMQNIETLNEMGVKKIVTQCPHCFNTLANEYPQLGGHYEAVSYTHLTLPTICSV
;
A
#
# COMPACT_ATOMS: atom_id res chain seq x y z
N MET A 1 -37.04 26.29 9.87
CA MET A 1 -37.20 25.49 8.63
C MET A 1 -36.18 25.85 7.55
N ALA A 2 -36.01 27.13 7.15
CA ALA A 2 -35.04 27.53 6.12
C ALA A 2 -33.57 27.09 6.42
N PHE A 3 -33.11 27.18 7.68
CA PHE A 3 -31.77 26.78 8.09
C PHE A 3 -31.53 25.29 7.82
N LEU A 4 -32.45 24.41 8.16
CA LEU A 4 -32.32 22.97 7.92
C LEU A 4 -32.32 22.61 6.42
N ALA A 5 -33.10 23.34 5.61
CA ALA A 5 -33.15 23.14 4.18
C ALA A 5 -31.85 23.61 3.47
N LEU A 6 -31.16 24.60 4.03
CA LEU A 6 -29.92 25.13 3.47
C LEU A 6 -28.66 24.37 3.95
N LEU A 7 -28.75 23.53 4.98
CA LEU A 7 -27.61 22.77 5.51
C LEU A 7 -26.86 21.95 4.44
N PRO A 8 -27.53 21.17 3.58
CA PRO A 8 -26.83 20.32 2.60
C PRO A 8 -26.06 21.11 1.54
N ILE A 9 -26.49 22.34 1.23
CA ILE A 9 -25.91 23.17 0.15
C ILE A 9 -24.95 24.25 0.66
N THR A 10 -24.66 24.26 1.96
CA THR A 10 -23.73 25.24 2.56
C THR A 10 -22.54 24.55 3.23
N MET A 11 -21.52 25.34 3.55
CA MET A 11 -20.37 24.88 4.35
C MET A 11 -20.77 24.26 5.70
N LEU A 12 -21.97 24.53 6.20
CA LEU A 12 -22.48 23.96 7.45
C LEU A 12 -22.68 22.44 7.38
N ARG A 13 -22.72 21.84 6.20
CA ARG A 13 -22.75 20.38 6.04
C ARG A 13 -21.60 19.68 6.78
N HIS A 14 -20.41 20.31 6.87
CA HIS A 14 -19.28 19.77 7.61
C HIS A 14 -19.56 19.51 9.08
N MET A 15 -20.51 20.19 9.69
CA MET A 15 -20.91 19.93 11.07
C MET A 15 -21.47 18.52 11.27
N PHE A 16 -22.00 17.91 10.21
CA PHE A 16 -22.59 16.58 10.23
C PHE A 16 -21.69 15.57 9.50
N THR A 17 -21.18 15.91 8.33
CA THR A 17 -20.36 14.98 7.53
C THR A 17 -19.03 14.68 8.19
N SER A 18 -18.36 15.67 8.82
CA SER A 18 -17.05 15.42 9.45
C SER A 18 -17.14 14.49 10.66
N PRO A 19 -18.04 14.67 11.65
CA PRO A 19 -18.19 13.71 12.76
C PRO A 19 -18.62 12.33 12.27
N LEU A 20 -19.51 12.26 11.26
CA LEU A 20 -19.94 11.00 10.68
C LEU A 20 -18.78 10.29 10.00
N ASN A 21 -17.96 11.02 9.24
CA ASN A 21 -16.76 10.47 8.59
C ASN A 21 -15.76 9.92 9.60
N MET A 22 -15.54 10.63 10.70
CA MET A 22 -14.69 10.18 11.80
C MET A 22 -15.24 8.90 12.47
N TYR A 23 -16.57 8.80 12.62
CA TYR A 23 -17.22 7.61 13.18
C TYR A 23 -17.09 6.39 12.27
N LEU A 24 -17.22 6.58 10.96
CA LEU A 24 -17.23 5.54 9.93
C LEU A 24 -15.83 5.16 9.44
N LYS A 25 -14.76 5.73 10.02
CA LYS A 25 -13.38 5.31 9.71
C LYS A 25 -13.22 3.83 10.00
N ASP A 26 -12.58 3.12 9.09
CA ASP A 26 -12.13 1.74 9.31
C ASP A 26 -11.00 1.74 10.36
N ARG A 27 -11.31 1.24 11.55
CA ARG A 27 -10.37 1.14 12.68
C ARG A 27 -9.73 -0.22 12.82
N ASP A 28 -10.28 -1.21 12.15
CA ASP A 28 -9.80 -2.59 12.23
C ASP A 28 -8.63 -2.82 11.27
N ARG A 29 -8.51 -2.00 10.23
CA ARG A 29 -7.40 -2.06 9.28
C ARG A 29 -6.08 -1.62 9.95
N PRO A 30 -5.05 -2.51 9.95
CA PRO A 30 -3.76 -2.16 10.51
C PRO A 30 -3.16 -0.90 9.86
N LYS A 31 -2.45 -0.09 10.65
CA LYS A 31 -1.71 1.05 10.13
C LYS A 31 -0.68 0.56 9.12
N GLY A 32 -0.64 1.18 7.95
CA GLY A 32 0.25 0.76 6.86
C GLY A 32 -0.36 -0.24 5.87
N ALA A 33 -1.38 -0.99 6.25
CA ALA A 33 -2.06 -1.89 5.32
C ALA A 33 -2.80 -1.13 4.20
N MET A 34 -2.61 -1.56 2.96
CA MET A 34 -3.39 -1.06 1.82
C MET A 34 -4.82 -1.59 1.90
N LYS A 35 -5.75 -0.86 1.27
CA LYS A 35 -7.13 -1.31 1.10
C LYS A 35 -7.14 -2.65 0.38
N ALA A 36 -7.77 -3.65 1.00
CA ALA A 36 -7.90 -4.98 0.41
C ALA A 36 -8.69 -4.94 -0.91
N MET A 37 -8.35 -5.85 -1.82
CA MET A 37 -9.14 -6.18 -2.99
C MET A 37 -9.62 -7.63 -2.91
N PRO A 38 -10.75 -7.96 -3.55
CA PRO A 38 -11.14 -9.34 -3.75
C PRO A 38 -10.04 -10.16 -4.42
N ASN A 39 -10.06 -11.48 -4.22
CA ASN A 39 -9.17 -12.37 -4.94
C ASN A 39 -9.47 -12.27 -6.45
N LEU A 40 -8.51 -11.78 -7.23
CA LEU A 40 -8.66 -11.55 -8.66
C LEU A 40 -8.85 -12.84 -9.46
N MET A 41 -8.45 -13.99 -8.89
CA MET A 41 -8.60 -15.29 -9.52
C MET A 41 -9.99 -15.89 -9.34
N GLU A 42 -10.79 -15.36 -8.39
CA GLU A 42 -12.11 -15.90 -8.00
C GLU A 42 -13.24 -14.89 -8.21
N THR A 43 -12.92 -13.62 -8.46
CA THR A 43 -13.91 -12.56 -8.56
C THR A 43 -14.61 -12.56 -9.94
N GLU A 44 -15.90 -12.22 -9.94
CA GLU A 44 -16.68 -11.97 -11.16
C GLU A 44 -16.64 -10.49 -11.62
N LEU A 45 -15.83 -9.65 -10.96
CA LEU A 45 -15.71 -8.23 -11.34
C LEU A 45 -15.01 -8.10 -12.69
N GLU A 46 -15.60 -7.33 -13.59
CA GLU A 46 -15.05 -7.04 -14.91
C GLU A 46 -14.09 -5.85 -14.91
N THR A 47 -14.22 -4.95 -13.91
CA THR A 47 -13.41 -3.73 -13.78
C THR A 47 -12.78 -3.65 -12.41
N PHE A 48 -11.55 -3.14 -12.36
CA PHE A 48 -10.76 -3.01 -11.13
C PHE A 48 -10.28 -1.59 -10.94
N GLY A 49 -10.42 -1.08 -9.71
CA GLY A 49 -10.04 0.28 -9.38
C GLY A 49 -11.14 1.30 -9.67
N ALA A 50 -10.76 2.56 -9.84
CA ALA A 50 -11.71 3.64 -10.04
C ALA A 50 -11.25 4.58 -11.17
N SER A 51 -12.11 4.76 -12.19
CA SER A 51 -11.94 5.71 -13.27
C SER A 51 -13.03 6.77 -13.28
N THR A 52 -14.19 6.44 -12.72
CA THR A 52 -15.37 7.29 -12.63
C THR A 52 -15.82 7.47 -11.18
N ILE A 53 -16.72 8.41 -10.94
CA ILE A 53 -17.29 8.65 -9.60
C ILE A 53 -18.05 7.42 -9.08
N GLU A 54 -18.69 6.67 -9.96
CA GLU A 54 -19.49 5.50 -9.60
C GLU A 54 -18.63 4.32 -9.10
N ASP A 55 -17.35 4.30 -9.44
CA ASP A 55 -16.43 3.26 -8.99
C ASP A 55 -15.99 3.45 -7.53
N PHE A 56 -16.17 4.65 -6.97
CA PHE A 56 -15.84 4.91 -5.58
C PHE A 56 -16.95 4.44 -4.63
N THR A 57 -16.54 3.99 -3.46
CA THR A 57 -17.50 3.68 -2.39
C THR A 57 -18.16 4.97 -1.88
N TRP A 58 -19.41 4.84 -1.39
CA TRP A 58 -20.10 5.97 -0.76
C TRP A 58 -19.29 6.64 0.36
N LYS A 59 -18.45 5.88 1.08
CA LYS A 59 -17.55 6.41 2.12
C LYS A 59 -16.47 7.30 1.52
N GLN A 60 -15.85 6.87 0.42
CA GLN A 60 -14.85 7.67 -0.29
C GLN A 60 -15.45 8.95 -0.88
N LEU A 61 -16.70 8.91 -1.32
CA LEU A 61 -17.41 10.12 -1.79
C LEU A 61 -17.77 11.04 -0.63
N MET A 62 -18.22 10.51 0.51
CA MET A 62 -18.49 11.30 1.72
C MET A 62 -17.23 12.00 2.26
N ASP A 63 -16.04 11.45 2.05
CA ASP A 63 -14.77 12.10 2.37
C ASP A 63 -14.63 13.48 1.73
N THR A 64 -15.10 13.64 0.49
CA THR A 64 -15.02 14.91 -0.23
C THR A 64 -15.87 15.98 0.44
N ASP A 65 -17.06 15.61 0.90
CA ASP A 65 -17.97 16.47 1.65
C ASP A 65 -17.49 16.78 3.08
N SER A 66 -16.61 15.95 3.62
CA SER A 66 -16.06 16.12 4.96
C SER A 66 -14.77 16.95 4.98
N CYS A 67 -14.19 17.23 3.82
CA CYS A 67 -12.94 17.97 3.69
C CYS A 67 -13.13 19.45 4.08
N THR A 68 -12.44 19.89 5.13
CA THR A 68 -12.44 21.28 5.59
C THR A 68 -11.39 22.16 4.92
N MET A 69 -10.73 21.66 3.88
CA MET A 69 -9.68 22.35 3.10
C MET A 69 -8.53 22.93 3.94
N CYS A 70 -8.24 22.36 5.09
CA CYS A 70 -7.28 22.90 6.06
C CYS A 70 -5.81 22.83 5.65
N GLY A 71 -5.47 22.07 4.59
CA GLY A 71 -4.10 21.96 4.04
C GLY A 71 -3.11 21.12 4.84
N ARG A 72 -3.51 20.49 5.96
CA ARG A 72 -2.59 19.67 6.78
C ARG A 72 -1.99 18.49 6.00
N CYS A 73 -2.80 17.84 5.15
CA CYS A 73 -2.33 16.73 4.31
C CYS A 73 -1.26 17.17 3.32
N THR A 74 -1.39 18.37 2.74
CA THR A 74 -0.40 18.98 1.86
C THR A 74 0.92 19.25 2.59
N SER A 75 0.85 19.80 3.81
CA SER A 75 2.04 20.20 4.59
C SER A 75 2.94 19.03 5.02
N VAL A 76 2.39 17.81 5.14
CA VAL A 76 3.15 16.61 5.53
C VAL A 76 3.49 15.70 4.36
N CYS A 77 3.05 16.04 3.15
CA CYS A 77 3.28 15.19 1.98
C CYS A 77 4.74 15.29 1.51
N PRO A 78 5.53 14.18 1.51
CA PRO A 78 6.92 14.22 1.07
C PRO A 78 7.04 14.50 -0.43
N ALA A 79 6.10 14.04 -1.25
CA ALA A 79 6.08 14.33 -2.68
C ALA A 79 5.87 15.83 -2.93
N HIS A 80 4.90 16.44 -2.27
CA HIS A 80 4.64 17.88 -2.37
C HIS A 80 5.85 18.70 -1.89
N ALA A 81 6.44 18.32 -0.76
CA ALA A 81 7.61 19.00 -0.19
C ALA A 81 8.85 18.98 -1.12
N THR A 82 8.94 18.00 -2.01
CA THR A 82 10.03 17.89 -3.00
C THR A 82 9.70 18.54 -4.36
N GLY A 83 8.58 19.27 -4.45
CA GLY A 83 8.17 19.98 -5.68
C GLY A 83 7.54 19.09 -6.75
N LYS A 84 7.11 17.86 -6.41
CA LYS A 84 6.34 17.01 -7.32
C LYS A 84 4.89 17.53 -7.44
N PRO A 85 4.18 17.21 -8.54
CA PRO A 85 2.86 17.79 -8.83
C PRO A 85 1.74 17.36 -7.86
N LEU A 86 1.97 16.33 -7.04
CA LEU A 86 0.98 15.82 -6.10
C LEU A 86 0.70 16.81 -4.95
N ASP A 87 -0.53 17.23 -4.81
CA ASP A 87 -1.10 17.78 -3.58
C ASP A 87 -2.25 16.88 -3.10
N PRO A 88 -2.11 16.20 -1.93
CA PRO A 88 -3.15 15.30 -1.42
C PRO A 88 -4.50 15.98 -1.17
N ARG A 89 -4.51 17.28 -0.84
CA ARG A 89 -5.73 18.06 -0.71
C ARG A 89 -6.45 18.18 -2.05
N GLU A 90 -5.70 18.48 -3.12
CA GLU A 90 -6.26 18.63 -4.47
C GLU A 90 -6.88 17.32 -4.98
N ILE A 91 -6.33 16.17 -4.62
CA ILE A 91 -6.96 14.87 -4.96
C ILE A 91 -8.39 14.80 -4.41
N VAL A 92 -8.60 15.20 -3.15
CA VAL A 92 -9.95 15.21 -2.53
C VAL A 92 -10.85 16.25 -3.18
N LEU A 93 -10.35 17.47 -3.42
CA LEU A 93 -11.12 18.56 -4.01
C LEU A 93 -11.54 18.24 -5.45
N LYS A 94 -10.60 17.79 -6.27
CA LYS A 94 -10.87 17.40 -7.67
C LYS A 94 -11.88 16.23 -7.75
N THR A 95 -11.79 15.26 -6.81
CA THR A 95 -12.82 14.20 -6.71
C THR A 95 -14.20 14.80 -6.43
N GLY A 96 -14.28 15.76 -5.52
CA GLY A 96 -15.52 16.48 -5.22
C GLY A 96 -16.03 17.31 -6.41
N GLU A 97 -15.14 17.91 -7.19
CA GLU A 97 -15.48 18.64 -8.42
C GLU A 97 -16.12 17.71 -9.46
N VAL A 98 -15.51 16.56 -9.72
CA VAL A 98 -16.06 15.55 -10.65
C VAL A 98 -17.42 15.06 -10.15
N MET A 99 -17.54 14.76 -8.84
CA MET A 99 -18.80 14.35 -8.23
C MET A 99 -19.90 15.42 -8.40
N ALA A 100 -19.57 16.70 -8.22
CA ALA A 100 -20.52 17.80 -8.41
C ALA A 100 -20.94 17.98 -9.88
N ALA A 101 -20.03 17.75 -10.82
CA ALA A 101 -20.31 17.86 -12.26
C ALA A 101 -21.19 16.73 -12.80
N THR A 102 -21.13 15.54 -12.16
CA THR A 102 -21.93 14.36 -12.55
C THR A 102 -23.27 14.27 -11.82
N GLY A 103 -23.41 14.97 -10.69
CA GLY A 103 -24.65 15.03 -9.91
C GLY A 103 -25.71 15.96 -10.53
N ASP A 104 -26.95 15.82 -10.03
CA ASP A 104 -28.04 16.72 -10.37
C ASP A 104 -27.63 18.17 -10.01
N PRO A 105 -27.90 19.19 -10.89
CA PRO A 105 -27.43 20.56 -10.72
C PRO A 105 -27.91 21.31 -9.46
N VAL A 106 -28.63 20.65 -8.58
CA VAL A 106 -29.04 21.15 -7.26
C VAL A 106 -27.93 21.17 -6.24
N VAL A 107 -26.85 20.42 -6.44
CA VAL A 107 -25.71 20.40 -5.52
C VAL A 107 -24.68 21.43 -6.01
N SER A 108 -24.64 22.56 -5.34
CA SER A 108 -23.64 23.61 -5.61
C SER A 108 -22.22 23.03 -5.42
N PRO A 109 -21.28 23.30 -6.34
CA PRO A 109 -19.90 22.89 -6.19
C PRO A 109 -19.32 23.42 -4.86
N PRO A 110 -18.28 22.75 -4.28
CA PRO A 110 -17.60 23.26 -3.10
C PRO A 110 -17.15 24.71 -3.32
N LEU A 111 -17.18 25.54 -2.25
CA LEU A 111 -16.75 26.93 -2.32
C LEU A 111 -15.31 27.01 -2.83
N GLY A 112 -15.09 27.75 -3.92
CA GLY A 112 -13.78 27.91 -4.55
C GLY A 112 -13.60 27.14 -5.86
N VAL A 113 -14.61 26.41 -6.32
CA VAL A 113 -14.63 25.79 -7.65
C VAL A 113 -15.33 26.78 -8.62
N ASP A 114 -14.64 27.18 -9.67
CA ASP A 114 -15.20 28.03 -10.69
C ASP A 114 -16.36 27.30 -11.42
N ALA A 115 -17.55 27.92 -11.43
CA ALA A 115 -18.76 27.32 -11.95
C ALA A 115 -18.78 27.13 -13.50
N GLU A 116 -17.72 27.51 -14.19
CA GLU A 116 -17.59 27.38 -15.65
C GLU A 116 -16.85 26.09 -16.10
N ILE A 117 -16.48 25.18 -15.15
CA ILE A 117 -15.81 23.94 -15.55
C ILE A 117 -16.85 22.99 -16.13
N THR A 118 -16.97 22.96 -17.43
CA THR A 118 -17.70 21.92 -18.16
C THR A 118 -16.78 20.68 -18.18
N ILE A 119 -16.93 19.80 -17.19
CA ILE A 119 -16.24 18.52 -17.18
C ILE A 119 -17.08 17.56 -18.03
N PRO A 120 -16.53 17.01 -19.13
CA PRO A 120 -17.21 15.93 -19.82
C PRO A 120 -17.32 14.74 -18.86
N ALA A 121 -18.50 14.18 -18.81
CA ALA A 121 -18.96 13.05 -18.04
C ALA A 121 -17.93 12.16 -17.29
N ASN A 122 -17.96 12.18 -15.99
CA ASN A 122 -17.61 11.11 -15.04
C ASN A 122 -16.14 10.70 -14.89
N SER A 123 -15.21 11.02 -15.82
CA SER A 123 -13.82 10.53 -15.72
C SER A 123 -13.00 11.34 -14.71
N MET A 124 -12.36 10.61 -13.78
CA MET A 124 -11.43 11.19 -12.81
C MET A 124 -10.17 11.74 -13.48
N PHE A 125 -9.72 11.11 -14.58
CA PHE A 125 -8.44 11.39 -15.22
C PHE A 125 -8.42 12.68 -16.06
N GLU A 126 -9.57 13.30 -16.26
CA GLU A 126 -9.63 14.65 -16.84
C GLU A 126 -9.23 15.75 -15.84
N ARG A 127 -9.36 15.46 -14.53
CA ARG A 127 -9.04 16.40 -13.45
C ARG A 127 -7.80 15.99 -12.65
N ILE A 128 -7.54 14.69 -12.52
CA ILE A 128 -6.40 14.14 -11.80
C ILE A 128 -5.49 13.45 -12.80
N THR A 129 -4.30 13.96 -12.95
CA THR A 129 -3.33 13.44 -13.93
C THR A 129 -2.63 12.19 -13.42
N GLY A 130 -2.19 11.32 -14.33
CA GLY A 130 -1.34 10.18 -13.99
C GLY A 130 -0.06 10.62 -13.27
N GLU A 131 0.53 11.76 -13.66
CA GLU A 131 1.73 12.30 -13.02
C GLU A 131 1.50 12.63 -11.53
N GLU A 132 0.34 13.21 -11.17
CA GLU A 132 -0.03 13.43 -9.76
C GLU A 132 -0.14 12.10 -9.01
N LEU A 133 -0.79 11.10 -9.62
CA LEU A 133 -0.98 9.80 -9.00
C LEU A 133 0.36 9.07 -8.81
N TRP A 134 1.21 9.03 -9.83
CA TRP A 134 2.51 8.34 -9.76
C TRP A 134 3.53 9.04 -8.85
N ALA A 135 3.34 10.32 -8.54
CA ALA A 135 4.18 11.03 -7.56
C ALA A 135 3.95 10.57 -6.11
N CYS A 136 2.84 9.91 -5.79
CA CYS A 136 2.53 9.46 -4.43
C CYS A 136 3.45 8.33 -3.98
N THR A 137 4.08 8.49 -2.82
CA THR A 137 4.95 7.48 -2.19
C THR A 137 4.21 6.45 -1.35
N SER A 138 2.88 6.50 -1.29
CA SER A 138 2.01 5.60 -0.53
C SER A 138 2.32 5.55 0.99
N CYS A 139 2.84 6.63 1.57
CA CYS A 139 3.28 6.69 2.96
C CYS A 139 2.15 6.90 3.99
N ARG A 140 0.91 7.22 3.57
CA ARG A 140 -0.27 7.50 4.42
C ARG A 140 -0.15 8.69 5.37
N ALA A 141 0.89 9.51 5.29
CA ALA A 141 1.03 10.69 6.15
C ALA A 141 -0.17 11.64 6.05
N CYS A 142 -0.75 11.78 4.86
CA CYS A 142 -1.95 12.58 4.60
C CYS A 142 -3.19 12.04 5.33
N ASP A 143 -3.37 10.72 5.39
CA ASP A 143 -4.49 10.07 6.08
C ASP A 143 -4.35 10.23 7.61
N GLU A 144 -3.13 10.03 8.14
CA GLU A 144 -2.86 10.09 9.58
C GLU A 144 -3.01 11.51 10.15
N ILE A 145 -2.63 12.55 9.39
CA ILE A 145 -2.73 13.94 9.85
C ILE A 145 -4.14 14.53 9.69
N CYS A 146 -5.02 13.88 8.94
CA CYS A 146 -6.33 14.42 8.62
C CYS A 146 -7.23 14.50 9.87
N PRO A 147 -7.68 15.71 10.29
CA PRO A 147 -8.48 15.86 11.50
C PRO A 147 -9.89 15.25 11.41
N VAL A 148 -10.34 14.98 10.19
CA VAL A 148 -11.66 14.38 9.91
C VAL A 148 -11.56 12.99 9.28
N ASN A 149 -10.37 12.36 9.36
CA ASN A 149 -10.10 10.99 8.95
C ASN A 149 -10.45 10.65 7.49
N ILE A 150 -10.11 11.53 6.56
CA ILE A 150 -10.23 11.27 5.13
C ILE A 150 -9.16 10.26 4.71
N GLU A 151 -9.54 9.25 3.95
CA GLU A 151 -8.68 8.19 3.42
C GLU A 151 -8.25 8.55 1.99
N ILE A 152 -7.24 9.42 1.88
CA ILE A 152 -6.78 9.99 0.60
C ILE A 152 -6.03 8.94 -0.21
N LEU A 153 -5.18 8.15 0.46
CA LEU A 153 -4.37 7.13 -0.22
C LEU A 153 -5.25 6.08 -0.90
N ASP A 154 -6.38 5.72 -0.29
CA ASP A 154 -7.29 4.72 -0.88
C ASP A 154 -7.85 5.19 -2.23
N LYS A 155 -8.14 6.48 -2.39
CA LYS A 155 -8.57 7.07 -3.66
C LYS A 155 -7.46 7.00 -4.71
N ILE A 156 -6.23 7.38 -4.32
CA ILE A 156 -5.05 7.30 -5.21
C ILE A 156 -4.79 5.85 -5.62
N LEU A 157 -4.90 4.92 -4.67
CA LEU A 157 -4.65 3.51 -4.93
C LEU A 157 -5.70 2.91 -5.88
N ASP A 158 -6.98 3.23 -5.68
CA ASP A 158 -8.05 2.74 -6.56
C ASP A 158 -7.89 3.30 -7.99
N MET A 159 -7.50 4.56 -8.15
CA MET A 159 -7.17 5.12 -9.48
C MET A 159 -5.94 4.47 -10.11
N ARG A 160 -4.89 4.20 -9.33
CA ARG A 160 -3.71 3.45 -9.82
C ARG A 160 -4.06 2.03 -10.25
N ARG A 161 -4.94 1.35 -9.50
CA ARG A 161 -5.44 0.01 -9.86
C ARG A 161 -6.12 0.01 -11.21
N TYR A 162 -6.96 1.01 -11.47
CA TYR A 162 -7.59 1.15 -12.77
C TYR A 162 -6.55 1.37 -13.88
N LEU A 163 -5.65 2.34 -13.72
CA LEU A 163 -4.60 2.63 -14.71
C LEU A 163 -3.71 1.41 -14.96
N ALA A 164 -3.32 0.70 -13.91
CA ALA A 164 -2.40 -0.44 -14.03
C ALA A 164 -3.05 -1.71 -14.60
N LEU A 165 -4.29 -2.02 -14.19
CA LEU A 165 -4.94 -3.29 -14.52
C LEU A 165 -5.83 -3.18 -15.77
N MET A 166 -6.47 -2.01 -16.00
CA MET A 166 -7.42 -1.82 -17.10
C MET A 166 -6.78 -1.14 -18.30
N GLU A 167 -5.98 -0.10 -18.08
CA GLU A 167 -5.41 0.73 -19.15
C GLU A 167 -3.95 0.36 -19.47
N SER A 168 -3.27 -0.38 -18.59
CA SER A 168 -1.81 -0.60 -18.67
C SER A 168 -1.00 0.69 -18.80
N ASP A 169 -1.54 1.78 -18.22
CA ASP A 169 -0.93 3.12 -18.22
C ASP A 169 -0.16 3.34 -16.91
N PHE A 170 1.13 3.13 -16.97
CA PHE A 170 2.07 3.35 -15.88
C PHE A 170 3.47 3.70 -16.41
N PRO A 171 4.35 4.32 -15.59
CA PRO A 171 5.73 4.60 -16.00
C PRO A 171 6.46 3.38 -16.52
N SER A 172 7.24 3.54 -17.60
CA SER A 172 7.93 2.43 -18.28
C SER A 172 8.84 1.62 -17.37
N GLU A 173 9.44 2.26 -16.36
CA GLU A 173 10.30 1.64 -15.37
C GLU A 173 9.51 0.65 -14.49
N LEU A 174 8.26 0.97 -14.14
CA LEU A 174 7.37 0.05 -13.43
C LEU A 174 7.03 -1.16 -14.30
N GLY A 175 6.79 -0.97 -15.59
CA GLY A 175 6.53 -2.07 -16.52
C GLY A 175 7.68 -3.09 -16.59
N THR A 176 8.92 -2.61 -16.51
CA THR A 176 10.10 -3.49 -16.44
C THR A 176 10.14 -4.25 -15.12
N ALA A 177 9.90 -3.56 -13.99
CA ALA A 177 9.85 -4.19 -12.67
C ALA A 177 8.71 -5.23 -12.57
N PHE A 178 7.53 -4.94 -13.11
CA PHE A 178 6.39 -5.86 -13.13
C PHE A 178 6.72 -7.14 -13.88
N ARG A 179 7.26 -7.04 -15.12
CA ARG A 179 7.71 -8.22 -15.87
C ARG A 179 8.78 -9.02 -15.14
N SER A 180 9.71 -8.34 -14.47
CA SER A 180 10.75 -9.01 -13.69
C SER A 180 10.17 -9.74 -12.47
N MET A 181 9.20 -9.14 -11.78
CA MET A 181 8.51 -9.79 -10.66
C MET A 181 7.70 -11.01 -11.10
N GLU A 182 7.00 -10.90 -12.24
CA GLU A 182 6.20 -11.99 -12.80
C GLU A 182 7.06 -13.17 -13.25
N ASN A 183 8.16 -12.90 -13.98
CA ASN A 183 8.98 -13.95 -14.58
C ASN A 183 10.08 -14.49 -13.66
N SER A 184 10.61 -13.68 -12.75
CA SER A 184 11.78 -14.00 -11.93
C SER A 184 11.52 -13.90 -10.43
N GLY A 185 10.28 -13.62 -10.00
CA GLY A 185 9.94 -13.48 -8.57
C GLY A 185 10.65 -12.34 -7.84
N ASN A 186 11.28 -11.40 -8.57
CA ASN A 186 11.94 -10.23 -7.98
C ASN A 186 11.97 -9.05 -8.97
N PRO A 187 12.01 -7.79 -8.48
CA PRO A 187 11.92 -6.61 -9.34
C PRO A 187 13.16 -6.34 -10.21
N TRP A 188 14.28 -7.02 -9.96
CA TRP A 188 15.53 -6.85 -10.76
C TRP A 188 15.67 -7.86 -11.88
N GLY A 189 14.82 -8.89 -11.94
CA GLY A 189 14.92 -9.95 -12.95
C GLY A 189 16.15 -10.86 -12.79
N LEU A 190 16.72 -10.91 -11.57
CA LEU A 190 17.86 -11.75 -11.25
C LEU A 190 17.43 -13.19 -10.99
N SER A 191 18.37 -14.15 -11.13
CA SER A 191 18.07 -15.56 -10.90
C SER A 191 17.72 -15.82 -9.43
N GLN A 192 16.67 -16.61 -9.20
CA GLN A 192 16.31 -17.06 -7.85
C GLN A 192 17.39 -17.94 -7.21
N SER A 193 18.21 -18.67 -8.02
CA SER A 193 19.35 -19.44 -7.51
C SER A 193 20.35 -18.58 -6.74
N ASP A 194 20.49 -17.31 -7.13
CA ASP A 194 21.49 -16.40 -6.55
C ASP A 194 21.01 -15.76 -5.25
N ARG A 195 19.74 -16.02 -4.86
CA ARG A 195 19.10 -15.39 -3.71
C ARG A 195 19.76 -15.74 -2.36
N ALA A 196 20.47 -16.84 -2.28
CA ALA A 196 21.23 -17.24 -1.09
C ALA A 196 22.72 -16.85 -1.14
N GLU A 197 23.24 -16.27 -2.23
CA GLU A 197 24.67 -15.93 -2.36
C GLU A 197 25.18 -14.97 -1.30
N TRP A 198 24.31 -14.13 -0.72
CA TRP A 198 24.69 -13.21 0.36
C TRP A 198 25.19 -13.93 1.61
N VAL A 199 24.86 -15.20 1.81
CA VAL A 199 25.34 -16.03 2.90
C VAL A 199 26.87 -16.17 2.84
N GLY A 200 27.40 -16.44 1.63
CA GLY A 200 28.84 -16.54 1.36
C GLY A 200 29.53 -17.51 2.32
N ASP A 201 30.45 -16.99 3.13
CA ASP A 201 31.27 -17.72 4.10
C ASP A 201 30.66 -17.83 5.52
N LEU A 202 29.40 -17.38 5.70
CA LEU A 202 28.72 -17.52 6.98
C LEU A 202 28.32 -18.99 7.21
N GLU A 203 28.89 -19.60 8.23
CA GLU A 203 28.57 -20.98 8.63
C GLU A 203 27.28 -21.01 9.50
N GLY A 204 26.60 -22.16 9.51
CA GLY A 204 25.48 -22.41 10.41
C GLY A 204 24.15 -21.75 10.03
N ILE A 205 24.02 -21.21 8.79
CA ILE A 205 22.74 -20.75 8.27
C ILE A 205 22.08 -21.89 7.53
N LYS A 206 20.91 -22.33 7.99
CA LYS A 206 20.10 -23.34 7.33
C LYS A 206 19.30 -22.70 6.21
N VAL A 207 19.56 -23.09 4.97
CA VAL A 207 18.77 -22.74 3.80
C VAL A 207 17.76 -23.87 3.61
N LEU A 208 16.46 -23.53 3.63
CA LEU A 208 15.37 -24.48 3.45
C LEU A 208 15.05 -24.60 1.96
N ASP A 209 14.84 -25.82 1.50
CA ASP A 209 14.15 -26.04 0.24
C ASP A 209 12.65 -26.15 0.50
N GLY A 210 11.81 -25.80 -0.49
CA GLY A 210 10.35 -25.67 -0.30
C GLY A 210 9.60 -26.93 0.20
N GLY A 211 10.30 -28.09 0.28
CA GLY A 211 9.79 -29.33 0.86
C GLY A 211 10.32 -29.65 2.26
N ASP A 212 11.23 -28.84 2.79
CA ASP A 212 11.84 -29.08 4.10
C ASP A 212 10.90 -28.71 5.25
N PRO A 213 10.83 -29.52 6.33
CA PRO A 213 10.08 -29.12 7.52
C PRO A 213 10.76 -27.94 8.22
N PHE A 214 9.96 -26.97 8.64
CA PHE A 214 10.42 -25.84 9.43
C PHE A 214 10.62 -26.25 10.89
N ASP A 215 11.85 -26.25 11.34
CA ASP A 215 12.27 -26.67 12.70
C ASP A 215 12.96 -25.57 13.51
N SER A 216 13.04 -24.36 12.97
CA SER A 216 13.67 -23.20 13.61
C SER A 216 12.67 -22.36 14.39
N GLU A 217 13.14 -21.50 15.30
CA GLU A 217 12.27 -20.57 16.03
C GLU A 217 11.74 -19.47 15.11
N PHE A 218 12.60 -18.95 14.24
CA PHE A 218 12.26 -17.88 13.28
C PHE A 218 12.62 -18.28 11.86
N LEU A 219 11.74 -17.88 10.93
CA LEU A 219 12.11 -17.74 9.53
C LEU A 219 12.70 -16.35 9.33
N TYR A 220 13.93 -16.24 8.87
CA TYR A 220 14.50 -14.96 8.49
C TYR A 220 14.16 -14.66 7.05
N TRP A 221 13.18 -13.75 6.86
CA TRP A 221 12.78 -13.23 5.56
C TRP A 221 13.75 -12.15 5.12
N VAL A 222 14.61 -12.46 4.16
CA VAL A 222 15.70 -11.58 3.71
C VAL A 222 15.17 -10.43 2.84
N GLY A 223 14.20 -10.70 2.00
CA GLY A 223 13.67 -9.77 1.02
C GLY A 223 14.59 -9.57 -0.19
N CYS A 224 14.01 -9.08 -1.29
CA CYS A 224 14.75 -8.94 -2.54
C CYS A 224 15.97 -8.01 -2.41
N ALA A 225 15.82 -6.86 -1.76
CA ALA A 225 16.94 -5.93 -1.55
C ALA A 225 18.06 -6.58 -0.72
N GLY A 226 17.71 -7.30 0.35
CA GLY A 226 18.69 -8.00 1.20
C GLY A 226 19.42 -9.12 0.49
N ALA A 227 18.78 -9.74 -0.51
CA ALA A 227 19.35 -10.83 -1.28
C ALA A 227 20.23 -10.37 -2.46
N PHE A 228 19.88 -9.26 -3.12
CA PHE A 228 20.50 -8.90 -4.40
C PHE A 228 21.28 -7.58 -4.40
N ASP A 229 20.91 -6.60 -3.55
CA ASP A 229 21.63 -5.32 -3.51
C ASP A 229 22.88 -5.40 -2.63
N ASP A 230 24.03 -5.00 -3.15
CA ASP A 230 25.34 -5.16 -2.47
C ASP A 230 25.44 -4.42 -1.13
N LYS A 231 24.73 -3.32 -0.94
CA LYS A 231 24.69 -2.60 0.33
C LYS A 231 23.80 -3.34 1.32
N ASN A 232 22.65 -3.80 0.87
CA ASN A 232 21.69 -4.51 1.70
C ASN A 232 22.14 -5.95 2.02
N LYS A 233 22.91 -6.62 1.16
CA LYS A 233 23.59 -7.89 1.49
C LYS A 233 24.42 -7.78 2.76
N LYS A 234 25.11 -6.65 2.96
CA LYS A 234 25.88 -6.40 4.21
C LYS A 234 24.98 -6.31 5.42
N VAL A 235 23.79 -5.70 5.28
CA VAL A 235 22.80 -5.64 6.36
C VAL A 235 22.25 -7.03 6.67
N SER A 236 21.94 -7.82 5.64
CA SER A 236 21.46 -9.22 5.79
C SER A 236 22.49 -10.07 6.54
N ARG A 237 23.79 -9.97 6.18
CA ARG A 237 24.88 -10.66 6.87
C ARG A 237 25.02 -10.23 8.33
N ALA A 238 24.98 -8.92 8.59
CA ALA A 238 25.06 -8.38 9.95
C ALA A 238 23.89 -8.86 10.82
N MET A 239 22.68 -8.87 10.29
CA MET A 239 21.50 -9.37 10.99
C MET A 239 21.62 -10.86 11.32
N ALA A 240 22.04 -11.68 10.35
CA ALA A 240 22.27 -13.11 10.57
C ALA A 240 23.32 -13.36 11.67
N GLN A 241 24.44 -12.63 11.63
CA GLN A 241 25.48 -12.73 12.66
C GLN A 241 24.98 -12.30 14.04
N LEU A 242 24.15 -11.27 14.13
CA LEU A 242 23.55 -10.82 15.40
C LEU A 242 22.62 -11.89 15.97
N MET A 243 21.77 -12.50 15.15
CA MET A 243 20.89 -13.59 15.58
C MET A 243 21.68 -14.81 16.04
N GLN A 244 22.74 -15.19 15.31
CA GLN A 244 23.64 -16.27 15.74
C GLN A 244 24.31 -15.99 17.09
N ARG A 245 24.83 -14.78 17.28
CA ARG A 245 25.47 -14.37 18.56
C ARG A 245 24.47 -14.33 19.72
N ALA A 246 23.21 -14.01 19.43
CA ALA A 246 22.13 -14.03 20.40
C ALA A 246 21.60 -15.45 20.70
N GLY A 247 22.10 -16.47 20.00
CA GLY A 247 21.64 -17.85 20.16
C GLY A 247 20.22 -18.10 19.61
N VAL A 248 19.73 -17.24 18.73
CA VAL A 248 18.41 -17.38 18.09
C VAL A 248 18.50 -18.42 16.98
N SER A 249 17.63 -19.42 17.04
CA SER A 249 17.50 -20.43 15.96
C SER A 249 16.70 -19.85 14.80
N PHE A 250 17.30 -19.79 13.61
CA PHE A 250 16.63 -19.30 12.41
C PHE A 250 17.07 -20.06 11.16
N SER A 251 16.19 -20.03 10.16
CA SER A 251 16.44 -20.55 8.82
C SER A 251 16.04 -19.50 7.79
N ILE A 252 16.49 -19.65 6.54
CA ILE A 252 16.11 -18.82 5.39
C ILE A 252 15.51 -19.71 4.29
N LEU A 253 14.63 -19.14 3.45
CA LEU A 253 14.05 -19.85 2.31
C LEU A 253 14.99 -19.92 1.09
N GLY A 254 15.98 -19.02 1.02
CA GLY A 254 16.88 -18.95 -0.14
C GLY A 254 16.12 -18.83 -1.44
N PRO A 255 16.34 -19.72 -2.44
CA PRO A 255 15.68 -19.68 -3.74
C PRO A 255 14.15 -19.78 -3.70
N SER A 256 13.59 -20.39 -2.65
CA SER A 256 12.13 -20.51 -2.49
C SER A 256 11.44 -19.23 -2.00
N GLU A 257 12.20 -18.22 -1.54
CA GLU A 257 11.66 -16.92 -1.16
C GLU A 257 11.39 -16.06 -2.39
N MET A 258 10.16 -15.60 -2.60
CA MET A 258 9.84 -14.63 -3.64
C MET A 258 9.69 -13.21 -3.11
N CYS A 259 9.61 -12.24 -4.02
CA CYS A 259 9.24 -10.88 -3.65
C CYS A 259 7.89 -10.87 -2.93
N THR A 260 7.76 -10.05 -1.88
CA THR A 260 6.47 -9.90 -1.19
C THR A 260 5.40 -9.23 -2.05
N GLY A 261 5.76 -8.64 -3.18
CA GLY A 261 4.82 -7.92 -4.05
C GLY A 261 4.45 -6.51 -3.56
N ASP A 262 5.05 -6.01 -2.47
CA ASP A 262 4.74 -4.68 -1.91
C ASP A 262 4.76 -3.57 -2.96
N SER A 263 5.79 -3.51 -3.78
CA SER A 263 5.93 -2.49 -4.82
C SER A 263 4.84 -2.59 -5.90
N ALA A 264 4.44 -3.80 -6.29
CA ALA A 264 3.35 -4.02 -7.23
C ALA A 264 2.02 -3.53 -6.65
N ARG A 265 1.71 -3.89 -5.40
CA ARG A 265 0.48 -3.46 -4.72
C ARG A 265 0.39 -1.95 -4.58
N ARG A 266 1.47 -1.29 -4.13
CA ARG A 266 1.53 0.17 -3.99
C ARG A 266 1.41 0.91 -5.32
N SER A 267 1.82 0.25 -6.39
CA SER A 267 1.68 0.77 -7.76
C SER A 267 0.35 0.37 -8.43
N GLY A 268 -0.59 -0.24 -7.70
CA GLY A 268 -1.90 -0.61 -8.23
C GLY A 268 -1.92 -1.93 -9.02
N ASN A 269 -0.79 -2.58 -9.25
CA ASN A 269 -0.78 -3.90 -9.92
C ASN A 269 -1.09 -5.01 -8.90
N GLU A 270 -2.36 -5.12 -8.57
CA GLU A 270 -2.85 -6.08 -7.59
C GLU A 270 -2.72 -7.53 -8.09
N TYR A 271 -2.74 -7.76 -9.42
CA TYR A 271 -2.57 -9.08 -10.00
C TYR A 271 -1.20 -9.68 -9.64
N ILE A 272 -0.12 -8.95 -9.93
CA ILE A 272 1.23 -9.42 -9.59
C ILE A 272 1.41 -9.53 -8.08
N PHE A 273 0.84 -8.61 -7.32
CA PHE A 273 0.88 -8.71 -5.85
C PHE A 273 0.22 -10.00 -5.36
N GLN A 274 -1.01 -10.28 -5.76
CA GLN A 274 -1.74 -11.47 -5.30
C GLN A 274 -1.08 -12.75 -5.75
N MET A 275 -0.60 -12.82 -7.00
CA MET A 275 0.14 -13.97 -7.51
C MET A 275 1.35 -14.32 -6.64
N LEU A 276 2.21 -13.32 -6.35
CA LEU A 276 3.39 -13.52 -5.49
C LEU A 276 3.01 -13.80 -4.04
N ALA A 277 2.01 -13.10 -3.51
CA ALA A 277 1.55 -13.27 -2.15
C ALA A 277 0.98 -14.66 -1.90
N MET A 278 0.13 -15.16 -2.79
CA MET A 278 -0.47 -16.49 -2.65
C MET A 278 0.58 -17.58 -2.68
N GLN A 279 1.57 -17.50 -3.57
CA GLN A 279 2.67 -18.46 -3.63
C GLN A 279 3.53 -18.45 -2.36
N ASN A 280 3.87 -17.26 -1.85
CA ASN A 280 4.61 -17.13 -0.59
C ASN A 280 3.79 -17.65 0.61
N ILE A 281 2.49 -17.33 0.67
CA ILE A 281 1.59 -17.77 1.75
C ILE A 281 1.44 -19.28 1.74
N GLU A 282 1.27 -19.90 0.58
CA GLU A 282 1.20 -21.36 0.42
C GLU A 282 2.48 -22.01 0.98
N THR A 283 3.66 -21.56 0.52
CA THR A 283 4.95 -22.05 1.02
C THR A 283 5.07 -21.92 2.55
N LEU A 284 4.73 -20.74 3.09
CA LEU A 284 4.83 -20.49 4.54
C LEU A 284 3.85 -21.33 5.36
N ASN A 285 2.65 -21.53 4.87
CA ASN A 285 1.61 -22.33 5.54
C ASN A 285 1.94 -23.83 5.47
N GLU A 286 2.39 -24.35 4.34
CA GLU A 286 2.80 -25.75 4.17
C GLU A 286 3.98 -26.12 5.05
N MET A 287 4.98 -25.24 5.15
CA MET A 287 6.12 -25.42 6.03
C MET A 287 5.76 -25.25 7.52
N GLY A 288 4.58 -24.74 7.84
CA GLY A 288 4.13 -24.51 9.20
C GLY A 288 4.89 -23.40 9.94
N VAL A 289 5.39 -22.39 9.21
CA VAL A 289 6.10 -21.25 9.78
C VAL A 289 5.20 -20.49 10.75
N LYS A 290 5.70 -20.22 11.98
CA LYS A 290 4.95 -19.51 13.03
C LYS A 290 5.43 -18.09 13.23
N LYS A 291 6.74 -17.85 13.10
CA LYS A 291 7.35 -16.55 13.33
C LYS A 291 8.32 -16.19 12.23
N ILE A 292 8.17 -14.97 11.74
CA ILE A 292 9.03 -14.41 10.68
C ILE A 292 9.74 -13.18 11.24
N VAL A 293 11.02 -13.05 11.01
CA VAL A 293 11.80 -11.83 11.28
C VAL A 293 12.34 -11.26 9.97
N THR A 294 12.25 -9.96 9.79
CA THR A 294 12.79 -9.28 8.60
C THR A 294 13.42 -7.93 8.94
N GLN A 295 14.45 -7.54 8.20
CA GLN A 295 15.06 -6.22 8.29
C GLN A 295 14.40 -5.18 7.36
N CYS A 296 13.64 -5.63 6.38
CA CYS A 296 13.01 -4.74 5.40
C CYS A 296 11.64 -4.25 5.90
N PRO A 297 11.43 -2.93 6.10
CA PRO A 297 10.14 -2.41 6.57
C PRO A 297 8.99 -2.65 5.59
N HIS A 298 9.28 -2.70 4.29
CA HIS A 298 8.28 -3.01 3.26
C HIS A 298 7.83 -4.46 3.36
N CYS A 299 8.79 -5.41 3.43
CA CYS A 299 8.47 -6.81 3.63
C CYS A 299 7.72 -7.03 4.95
N PHE A 300 8.16 -6.36 6.03
CA PHE A 300 7.47 -6.43 7.32
C PHE A 300 6.01 -6.01 7.20
N ASN A 301 5.75 -4.83 6.63
CA ASN A 301 4.37 -4.33 6.48
C ASN A 301 3.50 -5.32 5.68
N THR A 302 4.01 -5.83 4.57
CA THR A 302 3.27 -6.76 3.72
C THR A 302 3.02 -8.08 4.44
N LEU A 303 4.02 -8.67 5.04
CA LEU A 303 3.90 -9.93 5.78
C LEU A 303 2.98 -9.81 7.00
N ALA A 304 3.13 -8.75 7.80
CA ALA A 304 2.38 -8.58 9.04
C ALA A 304 0.93 -8.11 8.82
N ASN A 305 0.69 -7.23 7.85
CA ASN A 305 -0.56 -6.48 7.75
C ASN A 305 -1.37 -6.79 6.50
N GLU A 306 -0.75 -7.32 5.44
CA GLU A 306 -1.41 -7.50 4.16
C GLU A 306 -1.61 -8.97 3.78
N TYR A 307 -0.63 -9.83 4.02
CA TYR A 307 -0.77 -11.28 3.79
C TYR A 307 -1.87 -11.95 4.63
N PRO A 308 -2.15 -11.52 5.87
CA PRO A 308 -3.32 -12.03 6.61
C PRO A 308 -4.65 -11.81 5.89
N GLN A 309 -4.76 -10.78 5.02
CA GLN A 309 -5.94 -10.55 4.18
C GLN A 309 -6.15 -11.67 3.13
N LEU A 310 -5.10 -12.43 2.82
CA LEU A 310 -5.06 -13.51 1.83
C LEU A 310 -4.83 -14.90 2.46
N GLY A 311 -4.94 -15.03 3.78
CA GLY A 311 -4.83 -16.31 4.48
C GLY A 311 -3.44 -16.67 5.03
N GLY A 312 -2.55 -15.70 5.19
CA GLY A 312 -1.28 -15.89 5.90
C GLY A 312 -1.50 -16.04 7.42
N HIS A 313 -0.93 -17.09 8.04
CA HIS A 313 -1.17 -17.45 9.45
C HIS A 313 0.14 -17.55 10.24
N TYR A 314 0.82 -16.45 10.46
CA TYR A 314 2.07 -16.36 11.21
C TYR A 314 2.22 -14.98 11.85
N GLU A 315 3.15 -14.84 12.79
CA GLU A 315 3.56 -13.58 13.38
C GLU A 315 4.81 -13.04 12.64
N ALA A 316 4.75 -11.84 12.13
CA ALA A 316 5.91 -11.18 11.54
C ALA A 316 6.41 -10.06 12.47
N VAL A 317 7.74 -10.03 12.67
CA VAL A 317 8.42 -9.02 13.48
C VAL A 317 9.52 -8.32 12.66
N SER A 318 9.65 -7.03 12.86
CA SER A 318 10.81 -6.27 12.34
C SER A 318 11.94 -6.30 13.34
N TYR A 319 13.18 -6.25 12.86
CA TYR A 319 14.36 -6.11 13.74
C TYR A 319 14.24 -4.89 14.68
N THR A 320 13.54 -3.86 14.29
CA THR A 320 13.30 -2.67 15.13
C THR A 320 12.48 -3.00 16.37
N HIS A 321 11.59 -3.99 16.30
CA HIS A 321 10.83 -4.46 17.47
C HIS A 321 11.71 -5.21 18.47
N LEU A 322 12.81 -5.79 17.99
CA LEU A 322 13.78 -6.47 18.86
C LEU A 322 14.71 -5.50 19.61
N THR A 323 14.90 -4.29 19.06
CA THR A 323 15.86 -3.31 19.58
C THR A 323 15.22 -2.15 20.36
N LEU A 324 13.99 -1.73 20.01
CA LEU A 324 13.32 -0.60 20.65
C LEU A 324 13.07 -0.79 22.17
N PRO A 325 12.69 -1.97 22.70
CA PRO A 325 12.51 -2.14 24.14
C PRO A 325 13.77 -1.85 24.96
N THR A 326 14.97 -2.01 24.39
CA THR A 326 16.23 -1.70 25.06
C THR A 326 16.57 -0.21 25.05
N ILE A 327 16.03 0.55 24.09
CA ILE A 327 16.23 2.02 24.02
C ILE A 327 15.27 2.77 24.92
N CYS A 328 14.06 2.26 25.12
CA CYS A 328 13.04 2.89 25.98
C CYS A 328 13.22 2.58 27.48
N SER A 329 14.20 1.80 27.86
CA SER A 329 14.52 1.50 29.26
C SER A 329 15.68 2.33 29.84
N VAL A 330 16.08 3.41 29.13
CA VAL A 330 17.07 4.40 29.61
C VAL A 330 16.40 5.67 30.06
#